data_23095365b70d149c4098d90f3c7c4841
#
_entry.id   23095365b70d149c4098d90f3c7c4841
#
_cell.length_a   1.000
_cell.length_b   1.000
_cell.length_c   1.000
_cell.angle_alpha   90.00
_cell.angle_beta   90.00
_cell.angle_gamma   90.00
#
_symmetry.space_group_name_H-M   'P 1'
#
loop_
_entity.id
_entity.type
_entity.pdbx_description
1 polymer ?
#
loop_
_entity_poly.entity_id
_entity_poly.type
_entity_poly.pdbx_seq_one_letter_code
_entity_poly.pdbx_strand_id
1 'polypeptide(L)'
;MWKRWCDYKEEILRILILGASGTVGSALYKCLSDQYDVYGTYNKNKPDDVCTWNVYKYDIADFLVLESILNDVKPDLIISSLTGNFEHQLNVHRHIAEYLKESLGRCIFLSTANVFDGSPDSSHTEVDTPYPISQYGKYKYSCEQLLLDYLDNRLLIVRLPRTLSSKDAIIEVQQVENGQPVYANLYKSYNTAVNVAKAIQFCIEANRYGIVHLTSNDIISASEFMELLLSHYEKNLTYAKDFFTTESYCHALGCDDPALVRNSDDGNFYLTLSSINTDLVTNFGISCKSIIHSL
;
A
#
# COMPACT_ATOMS: atom_id res chain seq x y z
N MET A 1 -22.16 -15.29 -47.74
CA MET A 1 -21.10 -15.88 -46.89
C MET A 1 -20.83 -14.88 -45.78
N TRP A 2 -21.54 -15.00 -44.64
CA TRP A 2 -21.47 -14.09 -43.51
C TRP A 2 -20.38 -14.56 -42.58
N LYS A 3 -19.34 -13.73 -42.36
CA LYS A 3 -18.30 -14.00 -41.37
C LYS A 3 -18.92 -13.94 -39.98
N ARG A 4 -18.90 -15.07 -39.27
CA ARG A 4 -19.09 -15.12 -37.82
C ARG A 4 -18.03 -14.22 -37.17
N TRP A 5 -18.47 -13.14 -36.54
CA TRP A 5 -17.69 -12.44 -35.52
C TRP A 5 -17.62 -13.39 -34.33
N CYS A 6 -16.46 -13.95 -34.05
CA CYS A 6 -16.21 -14.60 -32.76
C CYS A 6 -16.28 -13.51 -31.73
N ASP A 7 -17.29 -13.58 -30.84
CA ASP A 7 -17.31 -12.91 -29.58
C ASP A 7 -16.16 -13.47 -28.73
N TYR A 8 -14.98 -12.87 -28.84
CA TYR A 8 -14.00 -12.98 -27.79
C TYR A 8 -14.57 -12.17 -26.61
N LYS A 9 -15.25 -12.83 -25.68
CA LYS A 9 -15.38 -12.31 -24.33
C LYS A 9 -13.93 -12.17 -23.82
N GLU A 10 -13.43 -10.96 -23.72
CA GLU A 10 -12.24 -10.72 -22.91
C GLU A 10 -12.56 -11.29 -21.51
N GLU A 11 -11.83 -12.32 -21.10
CA GLU A 11 -12.00 -12.85 -19.75
C GLU A 11 -11.60 -11.75 -18.78
N ILE A 12 -12.56 -11.34 -17.96
CA ILE A 12 -12.35 -10.29 -16.93
C ILE A 12 -11.32 -10.84 -15.95
N LEU A 13 -10.23 -10.09 -15.75
CA LEU A 13 -9.15 -10.45 -14.84
C LEU A 13 -9.69 -10.64 -13.41
N ARG A 14 -9.47 -11.81 -12.82
CA ARG A 14 -9.83 -12.11 -11.43
C ARG A 14 -8.69 -11.74 -10.50
N ILE A 15 -8.95 -10.83 -9.58
CA ILE A 15 -7.97 -10.29 -8.65
C ILE A 15 -8.32 -10.70 -7.23
N LEU A 16 -7.41 -11.34 -6.52
CA LEU A 16 -7.53 -11.62 -5.09
C LEU A 16 -6.66 -10.66 -4.29
N ILE A 17 -7.28 -9.83 -3.45
CA ILE A 17 -6.58 -8.91 -2.54
C ILE A 17 -6.52 -9.53 -1.15
N LEU A 18 -5.35 -9.99 -0.74
CA LEU A 18 -5.11 -10.44 0.62
C LEU A 18 -4.92 -9.24 1.55
N GLY A 19 -5.78 -9.12 2.56
CA GLY A 19 -5.80 -7.97 3.47
C GLY A 19 -6.62 -6.79 2.95
N ALA A 20 -7.74 -7.05 2.23
CA ALA A 20 -8.62 -6.03 1.67
C ALA A 20 -9.29 -5.11 2.72
N SER A 21 -9.29 -5.47 4.01
CA SER A 21 -9.80 -4.62 5.10
C SER A 21 -8.77 -3.60 5.63
N GLY A 22 -7.50 -3.68 5.19
CA GLY A 22 -6.45 -2.74 5.57
C GLY A 22 -6.53 -1.41 4.81
N THR A 23 -5.71 -0.43 5.21
CA THR A 23 -5.67 0.93 4.63
C THR A 23 -5.50 0.89 3.10
N VAL A 24 -4.45 0.27 2.59
CA VAL A 24 -4.19 0.19 1.15
C VAL A 24 -5.08 -0.84 0.48
N GLY A 25 -5.33 -1.98 1.14
CA GLY A 25 -6.19 -3.05 0.61
C GLY A 25 -7.60 -2.59 0.30
N SER A 26 -8.20 -1.76 1.16
CA SER A 26 -9.56 -1.23 0.95
C SER A 26 -9.62 -0.20 -0.19
N ALA A 27 -8.58 0.62 -0.33
CA ALA A 27 -8.46 1.55 -1.45
C ALA A 27 -8.30 0.80 -2.78
N LEU A 28 -7.47 -0.25 -2.81
CA LEU A 28 -7.31 -1.14 -3.96
C LEU A 28 -8.63 -1.80 -4.35
N TYR A 29 -9.33 -2.38 -3.37
CA TYR A 29 -10.60 -3.04 -3.66
C TYR A 29 -11.58 -2.08 -4.33
N LYS A 30 -11.76 -0.88 -3.76
CA LYS A 30 -12.64 0.16 -4.31
C LYS A 30 -12.21 0.60 -5.72
N CYS A 31 -10.91 0.83 -5.93
CA CYS A 31 -10.38 1.31 -7.18
C CYS A 31 -10.51 0.28 -8.33
N LEU A 32 -10.30 -1.00 -8.02
CA LEU A 32 -10.23 -2.06 -9.02
C LEU A 32 -11.60 -2.69 -9.35
N SER A 33 -12.58 -2.60 -8.44
CA SER A 33 -13.89 -3.29 -8.59
C SER A 33 -14.75 -2.79 -9.75
N ASP A 34 -14.47 -1.61 -10.30
CA ASP A 34 -15.22 -1.07 -11.43
C ASP A 34 -14.82 -1.74 -12.77
N GLN A 35 -13.62 -2.32 -12.84
CA GLN A 35 -13.04 -2.84 -14.10
C GLN A 35 -12.71 -4.33 -14.03
N TYR A 36 -12.53 -4.89 -12.83
CA TYR A 36 -12.07 -6.26 -12.61
C TYR A 36 -13.00 -7.05 -11.71
N ASP A 37 -12.91 -8.38 -11.78
CA ASP A 37 -13.60 -9.27 -10.85
C ASP A 37 -12.76 -9.41 -9.56
N VAL A 38 -13.07 -8.60 -8.56
CA VAL A 38 -12.25 -8.44 -7.36
C VAL A 38 -12.80 -9.22 -6.18
N TYR A 39 -11.92 -10.01 -5.59
CA TYR A 39 -12.13 -10.73 -4.34
C TYR A 39 -11.18 -10.22 -3.27
N GLY A 40 -11.60 -10.26 -2.01
CA GLY A 40 -10.78 -9.77 -0.92
C GLY A 40 -10.76 -10.69 0.29
N THR A 41 -9.78 -10.52 1.17
CA THR A 41 -9.77 -11.19 2.47
C THR A 41 -9.76 -10.18 3.62
N TYR A 42 -10.37 -10.56 4.75
CA TYR A 42 -10.33 -9.83 6.00
C TYR A 42 -10.12 -10.80 7.18
N ASN A 43 -9.55 -10.33 8.29
CA ASN A 43 -9.41 -11.15 9.50
C ASN A 43 -10.50 -10.82 10.53
N LYS A 44 -10.34 -9.75 11.30
CA LYS A 44 -11.24 -9.41 12.42
C LYS A 44 -12.39 -8.52 11.98
N ASN A 45 -12.07 -7.47 11.24
CA ASN A 45 -13.06 -6.45 10.85
C ASN A 45 -13.45 -6.66 9.40
N LYS A 46 -14.69 -7.09 9.18
CA LYS A 46 -15.30 -7.06 7.86
C LYS A 46 -15.50 -5.59 7.48
N PRO A 47 -15.15 -5.19 6.25
CA PRO A 47 -15.40 -3.82 5.81
C PRO A 47 -16.89 -3.47 5.89
N ASP A 48 -17.24 -2.41 6.63
CA ASP A 48 -18.64 -2.04 6.90
C ASP A 48 -19.36 -1.45 5.69
N ASP A 49 -18.63 -0.75 4.83
CA ASP A 49 -19.17 0.03 3.70
C ASP A 49 -19.59 -0.83 2.50
N VAL A 50 -19.50 -2.15 2.58
CA VAL A 50 -19.45 -2.97 1.37
C VAL A 50 -20.31 -4.21 1.44
N CYS A 51 -21.63 -3.98 1.40
CA CYS A 51 -22.61 -5.07 1.24
C CYS A 51 -22.41 -5.88 -0.07
N THR A 52 -21.62 -5.37 -1.01
CA THR A 52 -21.42 -5.93 -2.36
C THR A 52 -20.03 -6.55 -2.58
N TRP A 53 -19.12 -6.52 -1.61
CA TRP A 53 -17.78 -7.08 -1.79
C TRP A 53 -17.77 -8.60 -1.70
N ASN A 54 -17.09 -9.23 -2.64
CA ASN A 54 -16.77 -10.65 -2.58
C ASN A 54 -15.59 -10.85 -1.61
N VAL A 55 -15.87 -11.08 -0.32
CA VAL A 55 -14.84 -11.15 0.71
C VAL A 55 -14.92 -12.43 1.54
N TYR A 56 -13.75 -12.99 1.81
CA TYR A 56 -13.56 -14.18 2.62
C TYR A 56 -12.95 -13.80 3.98
N LYS A 57 -13.43 -14.42 5.03
CA LYS A 57 -12.76 -14.35 6.33
C LYS A 57 -11.52 -15.24 6.28
N TYR A 58 -10.37 -14.66 6.59
CA TYR A 58 -9.08 -15.36 6.51
C TYR A 58 -8.16 -14.96 7.65
N ASP A 59 -7.70 -15.94 8.43
CA ASP A 59 -6.59 -15.78 9.36
C ASP A 59 -5.32 -16.30 8.70
N ILE A 60 -4.23 -15.50 8.75
CA ILE A 60 -2.95 -15.84 8.11
C ILE A 60 -2.30 -17.12 8.66
N ALA A 61 -2.76 -17.63 9.81
CA ALA A 61 -2.30 -18.90 10.36
C ALA A 61 -3.03 -20.12 9.77
N ASP A 62 -4.14 -19.92 9.03
CA ASP A 62 -4.97 -21.00 8.51
C ASP A 62 -4.72 -21.25 7.02
N PHE A 63 -3.78 -22.14 6.73
CA PHE A 63 -3.41 -22.49 5.35
C PHE A 63 -4.52 -23.23 4.60
N LEU A 64 -5.38 -23.99 5.26
CA LEU A 64 -6.46 -24.72 4.60
C LEU A 64 -7.52 -23.75 4.07
N VAL A 65 -7.78 -22.68 4.82
CA VAL A 65 -8.67 -21.59 4.35
C VAL A 65 -8.06 -20.86 3.17
N LEU A 66 -6.76 -20.57 3.17
CA LEU A 66 -6.09 -19.96 2.02
C LEU A 66 -6.22 -20.84 0.78
N GLU A 67 -5.92 -22.13 0.89
CA GLU A 67 -6.04 -23.09 -0.21
C GLU A 67 -7.47 -23.16 -0.75
N SER A 68 -8.46 -23.19 0.14
CA SER A 68 -9.88 -23.16 -0.25
C SER A 68 -10.23 -21.89 -1.03
N ILE A 69 -9.76 -20.72 -0.59
CA ILE A 69 -9.97 -19.43 -1.29
C ILE A 69 -9.32 -19.44 -2.67
N LEU A 70 -8.08 -19.90 -2.78
CA LEU A 70 -7.36 -19.98 -4.05
C LEU A 70 -8.05 -20.91 -5.04
N ASN A 71 -8.58 -22.04 -4.57
CA ASN A 71 -9.31 -23.00 -5.39
C ASN A 71 -10.69 -22.48 -5.84
N ASP A 72 -11.36 -21.70 -5.02
CA ASP A 72 -12.68 -21.11 -5.32
C ASP A 72 -12.54 -19.93 -6.29
N VAL A 73 -11.65 -18.98 -5.98
CA VAL A 73 -11.44 -17.76 -6.77
C VAL A 73 -10.69 -18.03 -8.08
N LYS A 74 -9.67 -18.90 -8.02
CA LYS A 74 -8.69 -19.13 -9.12
C LYS A 74 -8.17 -17.81 -9.69
N PRO A 75 -7.49 -17.00 -8.87
CA PRO A 75 -7.09 -15.65 -9.25
C PRO A 75 -6.03 -15.66 -10.35
N ASP A 76 -6.15 -14.75 -11.30
CA ASP A 76 -5.14 -14.46 -12.32
C ASP A 76 -4.06 -13.53 -11.75
N LEU A 77 -4.43 -12.71 -10.75
CA LEU A 77 -3.56 -11.79 -10.03
C LEU A 77 -3.84 -11.85 -8.53
N ILE A 78 -2.80 -12.02 -7.73
CA ILE A 78 -2.88 -11.88 -6.27
C ILE A 78 -2.16 -10.58 -5.86
N ILE A 79 -2.85 -9.73 -5.10
CA ILE A 79 -2.25 -8.53 -4.50
C ILE A 79 -2.14 -8.75 -2.99
N SER A 80 -0.92 -8.78 -2.46
CA SER A 80 -0.70 -8.97 -1.02
C SER A 80 -0.50 -7.65 -0.29
N SER A 81 -1.49 -7.29 0.53
CA SER A 81 -1.50 -6.16 1.47
C SER A 81 -1.58 -6.64 2.92
N LEU A 82 -1.02 -7.83 3.20
CA LEU A 82 -1.11 -8.46 4.52
C LEU A 82 -0.27 -7.74 5.58
N THR A 83 -0.82 -7.72 6.80
CA THR A 83 -0.15 -7.36 8.04
C THR A 83 -0.34 -8.44 9.09
N GLY A 84 0.47 -8.48 10.15
CA GLY A 84 0.34 -9.45 11.25
C GLY A 84 1.65 -10.18 11.58
N ASN A 85 1.57 -11.41 12.07
CA ASN A 85 2.75 -12.19 12.46
C ASN A 85 3.67 -12.45 11.26
N PHE A 86 4.97 -12.15 11.40
CA PHE A 86 5.94 -12.17 10.29
C PHE A 86 6.22 -13.60 9.77
N GLU A 87 6.29 -14.57 10.64
CA GLU A 87 6.54 -15.97 10.27
C GLU A 87 5.35 -16.55 9.47
N HIS A 88 4.13 -16.31 9.96
CA HIS A 88 2.94 -16.74 9.24
C HIS A 88 2.83 -16.07 7.87
N GLN A 89 3.13 -14.76 7.78
CA GLN A 89 3.11 -14.07 6.49
C GLN A 89 4.14 -14.61 5.51
N LEU A 90 5.37 -14.94 5.96
CA LEU A 90 6.40 -15.55 5.09
C LEU A 90 5.92 -16.90 4.53
N ASN A 91 5.28 -17.72 5.37
CA ASN A 91 4.71 -18.99 4.94
C ASN A 91 3.55 -18.80 3.96
N VAL A 92 2.67 -17.83 4.19
CA VAL A 92 1.60 -17.44 3.24
C VAL A 92 2.19 -17.07 1.88
N HIS A 93 3.25 -16.24 1.85
CA HIS A 93 3.87 -15.84 0.58
C HIS A 93 4.56 -17.01 -0.14
N ARG A 94 5.12 -17.98 0.59
CA ARG A 94 5.63 -19.23 -0.02
C ARG A 94 4.50 -20.00 -0.69
N HIS A 95 3.39 -20.18 0.00
CA HIS A 95 2.22 -20.91 -0.52
C HIS A 95 1.60 -20.22 -1.77
N ILE A 96 1.51 -18.88 -1.73
CA ILE A 96 1.10 -18.06 -2.90
C ILE A 96 2.07 -18.27 -4.07
N ALA A 97 3.37 -18.24 -3.81
CA ALA A 97 4.39 -18.39 -4.84
C ALA A 97 4.31 -19.78 -5.51
N GLU A 98 4.12 -20.84 -4.72
CA GLU A 98 3.92 -22.21 -5.21
C GLU A 98 2.65 -22.30 -6.07
N TYR A 99 1.51 -21.80 -5.59
CA TYR A 99 0.26 -21.75 -6.33
C TYR A 99 0.40 -21.00 -7.67
N LEU A 100 1.01 -19.80 -7.66
CA LEU A 100 1.17 -18.98 -8.86
C LEU A 100 2.20 -19.56 -9.83
N LYS A 101 3.16 -20.33 -9.35
CA LYS A 101 4.10 -21.05 -10.21
C LYS A 101 3.38 -22.06 -11.10
N GLU A 102 2.38 -22.77 -10.56
CA GLU A 102 1.60 -23.77 -11.27
C GLU A 102 0.50 -23.16 -12.14
N SER A 103 -0.21 -22.15 -11.61
CA SER A 103 -1.34 -21.49 -12.31
C SER A 103 -0.92 -20.48 -13.37
N LEU A 104 0.37 -20.11 -13.45
CA LEU A 104 0.93 -19.06 -14.30
C LEU A 104 0.36 -17.66 -14.01
N GLY A 105 -0.27 -17.47 -12.86
CA GLY A 105 -0.78 -16.19 -12.38
C GLY A 105 0.33 -15.22 -11.96
N ARG A 106 -0.05 -13.98 -11.67
CA ARG A 106 0.83 -12.86 -11.29
C ARG A 106 0.69 -12.49 -9.83
N CYS A 107 1.72 -11.85 -9.28
CA CYS A 107 1.69 -11.30 -7.92
C CYS A 107 2.08 -9.81 -7.90
N ILE A 108 1.36 -9.04 -7.11
CA ILE A 108 1.79 -7.71 -6.65
C ILE A 108 2.00 -7.79 -5.14
N PHE A 109 3.23 -7.56 -4.70
CA PHE A 109 3.59 -7.59 -3.29
C PHE A 109 3.81 -6.18 -2.76
N LEU A 110 3.03 -5.77 -1.76
CA LEU A 110 3.23 -4.48 -1.10
C LEU A 110 4.34 -4.60 -0.05
N SER A 111 5.49 -4.06 -0.41
CA SER A 111 6.67 -3.96 0.44
C SER A 111 6.74 -2.58 1.12
N THR A 112 7.89 -2.17 1.60
CA THR A 112 8.05 -1.01 2.50
C THR A 112 9.39 -0.32 2.32
N ALA A 113 9.47 0.97 2.67
CA ALA A 113 10.72 1.71 2.82
C ALA A 113 11.66 1.11 3.89
N ASN A 114 11.12 0.33 4.86
CA ASN A 114 11.90 -0.30 5.91
C ASN A 114 12.93 -1.33 5.41
N VAL A 115 12.89 -1.71 4.13
CA VAL A 115 13.97 -2.53 3.55
C VAL A 115 15.30 -1.78 3.50
N PHE A 116 15.29 -0.45 3.71
CA PHE A 116 16.45 0.43 3.75
C PHE A 116 16.75 1.03 5.13
N ASP A 117 16.12 0.57 6.19
CA ASP A 117 16.19 1.20 7.53
C ASP A 117 17.57 1.05 8.22
N GLY A 118 18.51 0.34 7.63
CA GLY A 118 19.91 0.31 8.03
C GLY A 118 20.80 1.34 7.31
N SER A 119 20.26 2.12 6.37
CA SER A 119 20.97 3.15 5.62
C SER A 119 20.21 4.49 5.66
N PRO A 120 20.22 5.19 6.81
CA PRO A 120 19.34 6.33 7.05
C PRO A 120 19.88 7.68 6.54
N ASP A 121 20.94 7.69 5.74
CA ASP A 121 21.65 8.93 5.40
C ASP A 121 21.00 9.68 4.22
N SER A 122 20.20 8.99 3.41
CA SER A 122 19.56 9.55 2.21
C SER A 122 18.29 8.82 1.82
N SER A 123 17.56 9.36 0.86
CA SER A 123 16.49 8.61 0.18
C SER A 123 17.06 7.51 -0.70
N HIS A 124 16.30 6.43 -0.88
CA HIS A 124 16.67 5.28 -1.69
C HIS A 124 15.77 5.12 -2.91
N THR A 125 16.36 4.73 -4.04
CA THR A 125 15.67 4.42 -5.29
C THR A 125 15.58 2.90 -5.52
N GLU A 126 14.92 2.49 -6.60
CA GLU A 126 14.69 1.09 -6.94
C GLU A 126 15.98 0.30 -7.19
N VAL A 127 17.05 0.99 -7.61
CA VAL A 127 18.36 0.37 -7.92
C VAL A 127 19.25 0.18 -6.69
N ASP A 128 18.90 0.79 -5.56
CA ASP A 128 19.68 0.68 -4.34
C ASP A 128 19.53 -0.70 -3.70
N THR A 129 20.61 -1.18 -3.11
CA THR A 129 20.63 -2.47 -2.40
C THR A 129 19.97 -2.34 -1.03
N PRO A 130 18.90 -3.11 -0.73
CA PRO A 130 18.29 -3.11 0.58
C PRO A 130 19.25 -3.52 1.70
N TYR A 131 19.16 -2.80 2.82
CA TYR A 131 19.90 -3.10 4.04
C TYR A 131 19.02 -2.96 5.28
N PRO A 132 18.08 -3.90 5.51
CA PRO A 132 17.17 -3.83 6.65
C PRO A 132 17.85 -4.25 7.96
N ILE A 133 17.64 -3.47 9.02
CA ILE A 133 18.08 -3.82 10.39
C ILE A 133 16.91 -4.18 11.30
N SER A 134 15.74 -3.56 11.12
CA SER A 134 14.54 -3.89 11.89
C SER A 134 14.01 -5.28 11.55
N GLN A 135 13.31 -5.92 12.48
CA GLN A 135 12.64 -7.20 12.23
C GLN A 135 11.59 -7.08 11.11
N TYR A 136 10.88 -5.95 11.05
CA TYR A 136 9.89 -5.70 10.02
C TYR A 136 10.53 -5.55 8.63
N GLY A 137 11.59 -4.76 8.51
CA GLY A 137 12.33 -4.60 7.25
C GLY A 137 12.91 -5.93 6.76
N LYS A 138 13.57 -6.69 7.67
CA LYS A 138 14.12 -8.03 7.37
C LYS A 138 13.06 -8.99 6.86
N TYR A 139 11.92 -9.04 7.53
CA TYR A 139 10.81 -9.88 7.12
C TYR A 139 10.30 -9.50 5.72
N LYS A 140 10.03 -8.21 5.48
CA LYS A 140 9.55 -7.74 4.17
C LYS A 140 10.55 -8.05 3.06
N TYR A 141 11.83 -7.82 3.31
CA TYR A 141 12.89 -8.15 2.35
C TYR A 141 13.00 -9.67 2.10
N SER A 142 12.83 -10.51 3.12
CA SER A 142 12.78 -11.97 2.95
C SER A 142 11.62 -12.41 2.07
N CYS A 143 10.45 -11.75 2.17
CA CYS A 143 9.33 -11.99 1.26
C CYS A 143 9.63 -11.54 -0.18
N GLU A 144 10.29 -10.37 -0.36
CA GLU A 144 10.72 -9.92 -1.70
C GLU A 144 11.61 -10.99 -2.36
N GLN A 145 12.66 -11.46 -1.66
CA GLN A 145 13.59 -12.45 -2.19
C GLN A 145 12.89 -13.79 -2.51
N LEU A 146 12.06 -14.28 -1.59
CA LEU A 146 11.30 -15.51 -1.81
C LEU A 146 10.41 -15.41 -3.05
N LEU A 147 9.67 -14.32 -3.22
CA LEU A 147 8.78 -14.15 -4.36
C LEU A 147 9.54 -13.99 -5.69
N LEU A 148 10.69 -13.30 -5.67
CA LEU A 148 11.58 -13.17 -6.83
C LEU A 148 12.11 -14.52 -7.31
N ASP A 149 12.52 -15.41 -6.38
CA ASP A 149 13.03 -16.74 -6.69
C ASP A 149 11.98 -17.64 -7.41
N TYR A 150 10.68 -17.40 -7.15
CA TYR A 150 9.60 -18.23 -7.70
C TYR A 150 8.92 -17.66 -8.93
N LEU A 151 8.79 -16.32 -9.04
CA LEU A 151 7.85 -15.70 -9.97
C LEU A 151 8.49 -14.88 -11.09
N ASP A 152 9.75 -14.43 -10.90
CA ASP A 152 10.51 -13.65 -11.89
C ASP A 152 9.66 -12.49 -12.51
N ASN A 153 9.46 -12.49 -13.83
CA ASN A 153 8.72 -11.47 -14.57
C ASN A 153 7.19 -11.48 -14.36
N ARG A 154 6.69 -12.28 -13.43
CA ARG A 154 5.28 -12.31 -12.99
C ARG A 154 5.07 -11.66 -11.63
N LEU A 155 6.10 -11.02 -11.09
CA LEU A 155 6.09 -10.32 -9.82
C LEU A 155 6.28 -8.82 -10.01
N LEU A 156 5.44 -8.04 -9.35
CA LEU A 156 5.68 -6.62 -9.11
C LEU A 156 5.82 -6.39 -7.60
N ILE A 157 6.98 -5.93 -7.18
CA ILE A 157 7.22 -5.48 -5.80
C ILE A 157 6.99 -3.98 -5.76
N VAL A 158 6.07 -3.56 -4.90
CA VAL A 158 5.74 -2.15 -4.69
C VAL A 158 6.23 -1.74 -3.32
N ARG A 159 7.34 -1.00 -3.25
CA ARG A 159 7.83 -0.45 -1.99
C ARG A 159 7.13 0.86 -1.70
N LEU A 160 6.54 0.93 -0.52
CA LEU A 160 5.72 2.05 -0.06
C LEU A 160 6.42 2.82 1.07
N PRO A 161 6.34 4.16 1.06
CA PRO A 161 6.69 4.99 2.20
C PRO A 161 5.59 4.95 3.26
N ARG A 162 5.58 5.89 4.19
CA ARG A 162 4.43 6.10 5.07
C ARG A 162 3.19 6.41 4.25
N THR A 163 2.28 5.44 4.15
CA THR A 163 1.05 5.55 3.37
C THR A 163 -0.15 5.67 4.31
N LEU A 164 -0.99 6.66 4.07
CA LEU A 164 -2.09 7.04 4.94
C LEU A 164 -3.42 7.04 4.19
N SER A 165 -4.47 6.62 4.87
CA SER A 165 -5.82 7.03 4.58
C SER A 165 -6.18 8.28 5.41
N SER A 166 -7.29 8.89 5.10
CA SER A 166 -7.82 9.97 5.91
C SER A 166 -8.09 9.56 7.36
N LYS A 167 -8.52 8.32 7.58
CA LYS A 167 -8.71 7.77 8.92
C LYS A 167 -7.37 7.67 9.67
N ASP A 168 -6.30 7.24 9.01
CA ASP A 168 -4.98 7.16 9.62
C ASP A 168 -4.46 8.55 9.98
N ALA A 169 -4.69 9.56 9.14
CA ALA A 169 -4.30 10.94 9.42
C ALA A 169 -4.99 11.50 10.69
N ILE A 170 -6.28 11.22 10.86
CA ILE A 170 -7.01 11.59 12.09
C ILE A 170 -6.41 10.88 13.30
N ILE A 171 -6.12 9.58 13.18
CA ILE A 171 -5.51 8.82 14.29
C ILE A 171 -4.15 9.40 14.66
N GLU A 172 -3.32 9.82 13.70
CA GLU A 172 -2.04 10.47 14.00
C GLU A 172 -2.23 11.79 14.76
N VAL A 173 -3.19 12.62 14.35
CA VAL A 173 -3.53 13.85 15.08
C VAL A 173 -4.01 13.55 16.50
N GLN A 174 -4.90 12.58 16.69
CA GLN A 174 -5.38 12.16 18.00
C GLN A 174 -4.27 11.62 18.91
N GLN A 175 -3.30 10.90 18.37
CA GLN A 175 -2.14 10.43 19.14
C GLN A 175 -1.32 11.59 19.69
N VAL A 176 -1.14 12.64 18.89
CA VAL A 176 -0.44 13.85 19.31
C VAL A 176 -1.27 14.63 20.35
N GLU A 177 -2.58 14.72 20.19
CA GLU A 177 -3.49 15.30 21.20
C GLU A 177 -3.39 14.55 22.55
N ASN A 178 -3.15 13.25 22.52
CA ASN A 178 -2.95 12.40 23.69
C ASN A 178 -1.51 12.42 24.24
N GLY A 179 -0.67 13.36 23.77
CA GLY A 179 0.68 13.60 24.29
C GLY A 179 1.78 12.76 23.66
N GLN A 180 1.52 12.07 22.54
CA GLN A 180 2.59 11.40 21.80
C GLN A 180 3.52 12.43 21.15
N PRO A 181 4.85 12.32 21.33
CA PRO A 181 5.80 13.23 20.70
C PRO A 181 5.90 12.99 19.19
N VAL A 182 6.28 14.04 18.45
CA VAL A 182 6.56 13.98 17.03
C VAL A 182 8.05 14.21 16.78
N TYR A 183 8.66 13.40 15.96
CA TYR A 183 10.11 13.45 15.75
C TYR A 183 10.50 14.52 14.73
N ALA A 184 11.32 15.49 15.17
CA ALA A 184 11.74 16.62 14.35
C ALA A 184 12.87 16.26 13.35
N ASN A 185 13.64 15.22 13.63
CA ASN A 185 14.77 14.77 12.81
C ASN A 185 14.52 13.46 12.07
N LEU A 186 13.28 13.01 12.02
CA LEU A 186 12.85 11.83 11.25
C LEU A 186 12.24 12.28 9.92
N TYR A 187 13.01 12.20 8.85
CA TYR A 187 12.58 12.57 7.50
C TYR A 187 11.97 11.39 6.76
N LYS A 188 10.85 11.62 6.11
CA LYS A 188 10.10 10.59 5.36
C LYS A 188 9.56 11.16 4.06
N SER A 189 9.33 10.28 3.12
CA SER A 189 8.35 10.51 2.06
C SER A 189 6.99 9.93 2.48
N TYR A 190 5.92 10.42 1.87
CA TYR A 190 4.54 10.05 2.20
C TYR A 190 3.77 9.70 0.95
N ASN A 191 2.66 8.96 1.10
CA ASN A 191 1.71 8.74 0.02
C ASN A 191 0.29 8.55 0.60
N THR A 192 -0.71 8.58 -0.25
CA THR A 192 -2.09 8.25 0.13
C THR A 192 -2.47 6.88 -0.36
N ALA A 193 -3.35 6.19 0.38
CA ALA A 193 -3.83 4.88 -0.03
C ALA A 193 -4.58 4.92 -1.37
N VAL A 194 -5.29 6.02 -1.64
CA VAL A 194 -6.03 6.23 -2.90
C VAL A 194 -5.06 6.39 -4.06
N ASN A 195 -3.99 7.18 -3.91
CA ASN A 195 -3.00 7.36 -4.95
C ASN A 195 -2.22 6.07 -5.22
N VAL A 196 -1.86 5.33 -4.17
CA VAL A 196 -1.23 4.01 -4.31
C VAL A 196 -2.15 3.06 -5.11
N ALA A 197 -3.45 3.05 -4.83
CA ALA A 197 -4.40 2.20 -5.55
C ALA A 197 -4.48 2.56 -7.04
N LYS A 198 -4.55 3.85 -7.39
CA LYS A 198 -4.54 4.32 -8.79
C LYS A 198 -3.23 3.97 -9.51
N ALA A 199 -2.09 4.15 -8.83
CA ALA A 199 -0.79 3.80 -9.40
C ALA A 199 -0.65 2.28 -9.64
N ILE A 200 -1.16 1.46 -8.73
CA ILE A 200 -1.19 0.00 -8.91
C ILE A 200 -2.14 -0.39 -10.04
N GLN A 201 -3.30 0.25 -10.18
CA GLN A 201 -4.18 0.03 -11.34
C GLN A 201 -3.44 0.30 -12.65
N PHE A 202 -2.76 1.44 -12.76
CA PHE A 202 -1.91 1.74 -13.92
C PHE A 202 -0.83 0.66 -14.15
N CYS A 203 -0.18 0.17 -13.10
CA CYS A 203 0.81 -0.91 -13.22
C CYS A 203 0.19 -2.22 -13.74
N ILE A 204 -1.06 -2.53 -13.36
CA ILE A 204 -1.79 -3.68 -13.87
C ILE A 204 -2.07 -3.51 -15.36
N GLU A 205 -2.63 -2.37 -15.78
CA GLU A 205 -2.96 -2.05 -17.17
C GLU A 205 -1.70 -2.02 -18.07
N ALA A 206 -0.60 -1.48 -17.57
CA ALA A 206 0.69 -1.45 -18.25
C ALA A 206 1.47 -2.77 -18.17
N ASN A 207 0.91 -3.80 -17.57
CA ASN A 207 1.54 -5.12 -17.38
C ASN A 207 2.95 -5.03 -16.74
N ARG A 208 3.11 -4.17 -15.73
CA ARG A 208 4.41 -3.91 -15.07
C ARG A 208 4.86 -5.08 -14.21
N TYR A 209 6.16 -5.28 -14.12
CA TYR A 209 6.85 -6.25 -13.26
C TYR A 209 8.16 -5.65 -12.72
N GLY A 210 8.83 -6.38 -11.81
CA GLY A 210 10.06 -5.93 -11.18
C GLY A 210 9.80 -5.16 -9.88
N ILE A 211 10.59 -4.12 -9.61
CA ILE A 211 10.49 -3.32 -8.38
C ILE A 211 10.12 -1.89 -8.75
N VAL A 212 9.17 -1.32 -8.03
CA VAL A 212 8.78 0.09 -8.15
C VAL A 212 8.64 0.73 -6.77
N HIS A 213 8.97 2.01 -6.68
CA HIS A 213 8.69 2.83 -5.51
C HIS A 213 7.49 3.74 -5.78
N LEU A 214 6.44 3.66 -4.97
CA LEU A 214 5.30 4.58 -5.05
C LEU A 214 5.37 5.57 -3.89
N THR A 215 5.94 6.72 -4.12
CA THR A 215 6.29 7.72 -3.10
C THR A 215 5.86 9.14 -3.51
N SER A 216 6.15 10.14 -2.67
CA SER A 216 6.04 11.56 -3.02
C SER A 216 7.39 12.12 -3.44
N ASN A 217 7.37 13.26 -4.14
CA ASN A 217 8.58 14.01 -4.48
C ASN A 217 9.21 14.71 -3.26
N ASP A 218 8.39 14.98 -2.24
CA ASP A 218 8.84 15.73 -1.08
C ASP A 218 9.29 14.80 0.04
N ILE A 219 10.41 15.16 0.65
CA ILE A 219 10.95 14.51 1.85
C ILE A 219 10.90 15.55 2.96
N ILE A 220 10.11 15.30 3.98
CA ILE A 220 9.92 16.21 5.11
C ILE A 220 10.05 15.50 6.44
N SER A 221 10.32 16.26 7.49
CA SER A 221 10.32 15.71 8.84
C SER A 221 8.90 15.33 9.28
N ALA A 222 8.82 14.39 10.23
CA ALA A 222 7.53 14.01 10.80
C ALA A 222 6.84 15.21 11.49
N SER A 223 7.61 16.17 12.04
CA SER A 223 7.05 17.39 12.64
C SER A 223 6.46 18.34 11.59
N GLU A 224 7.14 18.55 10.46
CA GLU A 224 6.60 19.37 9.37
C GLU A 224 5.31 18.75 8.79
N PHE A 225 5.28 17.43 8.62
CA PHE A 225 4.07 16.73 8.18
C PHE A 225 2.92 16.90 9.17
N MET A 226 3.21 16.80 10.49
CA MET A 226 2.19 17.02 11.52
C MET A 226 1.67 18.46 11.53
N GLU A 227 2.52 19.47 11.32
CA GLU A 227 2.11 20.86 11.20
C GLU A 227 1.15 21.08 10.02
N LEU A 228 1.41 20.41 8.89
CA LEU A 228 0.48 20.43 7.74
C LEU A 228 -0.87 19.80 8.08
N LEU A 229 -0.88 18.64 8.73
CA LEU A 229 -2.13 17.99 9.17
C LEU A 229 -2.91 18.85 10.14
N LEU A 230 -2.26 19.42 11.16
CA LEU A 230 -2.90 20.27 12.15
C LEU A 230 -3.48 21.54 11.50
N SER A 231 -2.73 22.20 10.64
CA SER A 231 -3.21 23.34 9.87
C SER A 231 -4.45 22.99 9.05
N HIS A 232 -4.46 21.83 8.44
CA HIS A 232 -5.56 21.35 7.62
C HIS A 232 -6.82 21.08 8.43
N TYR A 233 -6.69 20.44 9.60
CA TYR A 233 -7.81 20.17 10.49
C TYR A 233 -8.18 21.40 11.37
N GLU A 234 -7.65 22.58 11.06
CA GLU A 234 -7.86 23.82 11.83
C GLU A 234 -7.56 23.63 13.33
N LYS A 235 -6.61 22.76 13.67
CA LYS A 235 -6.19 22.46 15.04
C LYS A 235 -5.03 23.36 15.44
N ASN A 236 -5.20 24.10 16.51
CA ASN A 236 -4.13 24.88 17.13
C ASN A 236 -3.64 24.11 18.37
N LEU A 237 -2.80 23.11 18.12
CA LEU A 237 -2.29 22.21 19.16
C LEU A 237 -0.79 22.42 19.34
N THR A 238 -0.38 22.62 20.60
CA THR A 238 1.03 22.57 20.97
C THR A 238 1.39 21.13 21.36
N TYR A 239 2.40 20.58 20.70
CA TYR A 239 2.86 19.22 20.94
C TYR A 239 4.35 19.15 21.23
N ALA A 240 4.78 18.08 21.89
CA ALA A 240 6.18 17.83 22.14
C ALA A 240 6.92 17.42 20.88
N LYS A 241 7.99 18.13 20.52
CA LYS A 241 8.96 17.70 19.52
C LYS A 241 10.05 16.91 20.19
N ASP A 242 10.38 15.74 19.65
CA ASP A 242 11.44 14.86 20.15
C ASP A 242 12.43 14.56 19.02
N PHE A 243 13.51 13.89 19.35
CA PHE A 243 14.51 13.44 18.38
C PHE A 243 14.51 11.91 18.33
N PHE A 244 14.36 11.37 17.13
CA PHE A 244 14.36 9.93 16.90
C PHE A 244 15.74 9.31 17.18
N THR A 245 16.78 10.04 16.78
CA THR A 245 18.20 9.72 16.98
C THR A 245 18.97 11.01 17.27
N THR A 246 20.25 10.90 17.64
CA THR A 246 21.15 12.07 17.81
C THR A 246 21.43 12.80 16.50
N GLU A 247 21.30 12.12 15.36
CA GLU A 247 21.49 12.66 14.01
C GLU A 247 20.19 12.63 13.23
N SER A 248 20.16 13.30 12.08
CA SER A 248 19.01 13.20 11.16
C SER A 248 18.86 11.78 10.62
N TYR A 249 17.65 11.29 10.58
CA TYR A 249 17.31 9.96 10.10
C TYR A 249 16.39 10.08 8.90
N CYS A 250 16.90 9.73 7.71
CA CYS A 250 16.13 9.74 6.47
C CYS A 250 15.56 8.35 6.20
N HIS A 251 14.24 8.24 6.20
CA HIS A 251 13.50 7.03 5.91
C HIS A 251 12.54 7.28 4.74
N ALA A 252 13.13 7.68 3.61
CA ALA A 252 12.40 8.10 2.42
C ALA A 252 12.74 7.23 1.21
N LEU A 253 11.79 7.14 0.29
CA LEU A 253 11.97 6.56 -1.02
C LEU A 253 12.03 7.67 -2.07
N GLY A 254 12.94 7.53 -3.02
CA GLY A 254 12.91 8.18 -4.32
C GLY A 254 12.37 7.21 -5.37
N CYS A 255 12.15 7.67 -6.59
CA CYS A 255 11.78 6.81 -7.70
C CYS A 255 12.44 7.27 -8.98
N ASP A 256 13.02 6.31 -9.66
CA ASP A 256 13.68 6.52 -10.96
C ASP A 256 12.80 6.11 -12.15
N ASP A 257 11.60 5.57 -11.93
CA ASP A 257 10.72 5.11 -13.01
C ASP A 257 10.02 6.29 -13.72
N PRO A 258 10.43 6.64 -14.97
CA PRO A 258 9.86 7.79 -15.68
C PRO A 258 8.37 7.67 -15.97
N ALA A 259 7.85 6.45 -16.07
CA ALA A 259 6.44 6.21 -16.35
C ALA A 259 5.56 6.49 -15.13
N LEU A 260 6.09 6.28 -13.92
CA LEU A 260 5.40 6.62 -12.69
C LEU A 260 5.55 8.09 -12.31
N VAL A 261 6.68 8.71 -12.71
CA VAL A 261 6.97 10.13 -12.46
C VAL A 261 6.20 11.05 -13.39
N ARG A 262 5.98 10.65 -14.65
CA ARG A 262 5.43 11.52 -15.72
C ARG A 262 4.01 11.22 -16.12
N ASN A 263 3.40 10.16 -15.63
CA ASN A 263 2.06 9.84 -16.09
C ASN A 263 1.09 10.78 -15.42
N SER A 264 0.47 11.65 -16.19
CA SER A 264 -0.55 11.40 -17.14
C SER A 264 -1.26 12.61 -17.67
N ASP A 265 -2.32 12.40 -18.38
CA ASP A 265 -3.29 13.42 -18.79
C ASP A 265 -4.00 14.11 -17.60
N ASP A 266 -3.90 13.58 -16.37
CA ASP A 266 -4.56 14.11 -15.16
C ASP A 266 -3.83 13.92 -13.82
N GLY A 267 -2.64 13.36 -13.73
CA GLY A 267 -2.05 13.19 -12.41
C GLY A 267 -0.74 12.45 -12.35
N ASN A 268 0.25 13.11 -11.84
CA ASN A 268 1.44 12.50 -11.30
C ASN A 268 1.05 11.51 -10.20
N PHE A 269 1.45 10.25 -10.31
CA PHE A 269 1.44 9.33 -9.16
C PHE A 269 2.43 9.76 -8.06
N TYR A 270 3.30 10.71 -8.40
CA TYR A 270 4.17 11.45 -7.48
C TYR A 270 3.44 12.67 -6.95
N LEU A 271 2.90 12.51 -5.77
CA LEU A 271 2.20 13.58 -5.11
C LEU A 271 3.18 14.60 -4.53
N THR A 272 2.85 15.86 -4.65
CA THR A 272 3.42 16.91 -3.79
C THR A 272 2.70 16.88 -2.44
N LEU A 273 3.30 17.45 -1.39
CA LEU A 273 2.66 17.58 -0.08
C LEU A 273 1.30 18.26 -0.15
N SER A 274 1.16 19.26 -1.02
CA SER A 274 -0.12 19.92 -1.27
C SER A 274 -1.17 18.96 -1.81
N SER A 275 -0.79 18.07 -2.73
CA SER A 275 -1.70 17.04 -3.28
C SER A 275 -2.04 15.98 -2.25
N ILE A 276 -1.09 15.52 -1.44
CA ILE A 276 -1.32 14.56 -0.36
C ILE A 276 -2.32 15.15 0.63
N ASN A 277 -2.14 16.40 1.02
CA ASN A 277 -3.05 17.09 1.92
C ASN A 277 -4.46 17.20 1.32
N THR A 278 -4.57 17.54 0.04
CA THR A 278 -5.85 17.59 -0.69
C THR A 278 -6.51 16.22 -0.74
N ASP A 279 -5.78 15.16 -1.07
CA ASP A 279 -6.31 13.80 -1.13
C ASP A 279 -6.80 13.28 0.23
N LEU A 280 -6.07 13.59 1.30
CA LEU A 280 -6.48 13.21 2.66
C LEU A 280 -7.78 13.90 3.06
N VAL A 281 -8.11 15.02 2.43
CA VAL A 281 -9.27 15.85 2.73
C VAL A 281 -10.47 15.55 1.85
N THR A 282 -10.29 15.54 0.53
CA THR A 282 -11.39 15.44 -0.43
C THR A 282 -12.11 14.09 -0.37
N ASN A 283 -11.38 13.02 0.02
CA ASN A 283 -11.99 11.70 0.18
C ASN A 283 -12.83 11.55 1.46
N PHE A 284 -12.94 12.61 2.29
CA PHE A 284 -13.78 12.56 3.49
C PHE A 284 -15.26 12.69 3.23
N GLY A 285 -15.74 13.29 2.16
CA GLY A 285 -17.17 13.41 1.84
C GLY A 285 -18.08 13.86 3.01
N ILE A 286 -17.51 14.06 4.19
CA ILE A 286 -18.17 14.40 5.45
C ILE A 286 -17.54 15.70 5.91
N SER A 287 -18.34 16.76 5.99
CA SER A 287 -17.92 18.01 6.64
C SER A 287 -17.25 17.69 7.97
N CYS A 288 -15.98 18.06 8.13
CA CYS A 288 -15.19 17.89 9.38
C CYS A 288 -15.91 18.37 10.64
N LYS A 289 -16.94 19.20 10.51
CA LYS A 289 -17.75 19.72 11.62
C LYS A 289 -18.62 18.67 12.32
N SER A 290 -18.96 17.55 11.66
CA SER A 290 -19.85 16.53 12.23
C SER A 290 -19.16 15.45 13.05
N ILE A 291 -17.88 15.19 12.81
CA ILE A 291 -17.12 14.14 13.53
C ILE A 291 -16.57 14.64 14.86
N ILE A 292 -16.22 15.92 14.94
CA ILE A 292 -15.64 16.53 16.16
C ILE A 292 -16.69 16.68 17.30
N HIS A 293 -17.98 16.63 17.00
CA HIS A 293 -19.05 16.76 17.99
C HIS A 293 -19.64 15.43 18.47
N SER A 294 -19.18 14.29 17.95
CA SER A 294 -19.66 12.95 18.32
C SER A 294 -18.61 12.08 19.04
N LEU A 295 -17.47 12.63 19.38
CA LEU A 295 -16.46 12.09 20.30
C LEU A 295 -16.26 13.06 21.46
#